data_2954ea2147af8aa7b595b0a3a2dd8632
#
_entry.id   2954ea2147af8aa7b595b0a3a2dd8632
#
_cell.length_a   1.000
_cell.length_b   1.000
_cell.length_c   1.000
_cell.angle_alpha   90.00
_cell.angle_beta   90.00
_cell.angle_gamma   90.00
#
_symmetry.space_group_name_H-M   'P 1'
#
loop_
_entity.id
_entity.type
_entity.pdbx_description
1 polymer ?
#
loop_
_entity_poly.entity_id
_entity_poly.type
_entity_poly.pdbx_seq_one_letter_code
_entity_poly.pdbx_strand_id
1 'polypeptide(L)'
;RFLKPPLWLVTLIFVPATFALAWGGTLVSHALVMDARTWSLLILGYCGLGSVAPMWLLLQPRGYLGGFVLYTALAAGLLGVCFGGYEIAQPAFKTWDTGASTGMLFPFLFVTIACGACSGFHGLVCSGTTSKQISRESDCRTVGYGAMLGEAFVALIALVTVMIVAQPDLVGKAPGRIYGEGIGRFLTILLGPEQLVFAVTFGAMAFSTFVFDTLDVTTRLGRYLVQELTGWKGPLGALLGTLLT
;
A
#
# COMPACT_ATOMS: atom_id res chain seq x y z
N ARG A 1 -12.34 -0.66 -23.58
CA ARG A 1 -13.67 -0.08 -23.96
C ARG A 1 -14.22 -0.72 -25.23
N PHE A 2 -13.35 -1.14 -26.17
CA PHE A 2 -13.73 -1.79 -27.43
C PHE A 2 -14.00 -3.31 -27.26
N LEU A 3 -13.21 -3.97 -26.44
CA LEU A 3 -13.45 -5.34 -26.03
C LEU A 3 -14.09 -5.29 -24.63
N LYS A 4 -15.23 -5.92 -24.44
CA LYS A 4 -15.90 -6.07 -23.13
C LYS A 4 -15.72 -7.53 -22.66
N PRO A 5 -14.48 -7.98 -22.35
CA PRO A 5 -14.28 -9.32 -21.84
C PRO A 5 -14.97 -9.43 -20.46
N PRO A 6 -15.49 -10.59 -20.12
CA PRO A 6 -16.05 -10.82 -18.80
C PRO A 6 -14.93 -10.67 -17.74
N LEU A 7 -15.27 -10.07 -16.60
CA LEU A 7 -14.30 -9.74 -15.55
C LEU A 7 -13.51 -10.95 -15.07
N TRP A 8 -14.16 -12.12 -14.97
CA TRP A 8 -13.51 -13.37 -14.55
C TRP A 8 -12.37 -13.79 -15.48
N LEU A 9 -12.49 -13.57 -16.81
CA LEU A 9 -11.45 -13.89 -17.79
C LEU A 9 -10.25 -12.97 -17.63
N VAL A 10 -10.52 -11.67 -17.44
CA VAL A 10 -9.47 -10.65 -17.17
C VAL A 10 -8.71 -11.02 -15.91
N THR A 11 -9.43 -11.37 -14.84
CA THR A 11 -8.84 -11.80 -13.57
C THR A 11 -7.97 -13.02 -13.74
N LEU A 12 -8.46 -14.05 -14.44
CA LEU A 12 -7.76 -15.31 -14.66
C LEU A 12 -6.44 -15.14 -15.43
N ILE A 13 -6.34 -14.13 -16.28
CA ILE A 13 -5.13 -13.84 -17.06
C ILE A 13 -4.19 -12.89 -16.30
N PHE A 14 -4.70 -11.74 -15.83
CA PHE A 14 -3.86 -10.68 -15.32
C PHE A 14 -3.38 -10.89 -13.88
N VAL A 15 -4.14 -11.61 -13.04
CA VAL A 15 -3.69 -11.91 -11.68
C VAL A 15 -2.49 -12.86 -11.70
N PRO A 16 -2.53 -14.03 -12.38
CA PRO A 16 -1.34 -14.88 -12.52
C PRO A 16 -0.17 -14.15 -13.22
N ALA A 17 -0.45 -13.32 -14.22
CA ALA A 17 0.59 -12.53 -14.89
C ALA A 17 1.27 -11.55 -13.92
N THR A 18 0.52 -10.94 -12.99
CA THR A 18 1.09 -10.05 -11.96
C THR A 18 2.04 -10.82 -11.04
N PHE A 19 1.66 -12.01 -10.59
CA PHE A 19 2.52 -12.87 -9.77
C PHE A 19 3.74 -13.36 -10.55
N ALA A 20 3.57 -13.74 -11.82
CA ALA A 20 4.66 -14.16 -12.69
C ALA A 20 5.66 -13.01 -12.95
N LEU A 21 5.18 -11.79 -13.13
CA LEU A 21 6.03 -10.59 -13.26
C LEU A 21 6.77 -10.28 -11.95
N ALA A 22 6.12 -10.44 -10.80
CA ALA A 22 6.76 -10.29 -9.51
C ALA A 22 7.89 -11.30 -9.32
N TRP A 23 7.65 -12.56 -9.67
CA TRP A 23 8.68 -13.61 -9.63
C TRP A 23 9.78 -13.36 -10.66
N GLY A 24 9.44 -13.04 -11.90
CA GLY A 24 10.41 -12.69 -12.95
C GLY A 24 11.26 -11.48 -12.60
N GLY A 25 10.68 -10.49 -11.89
CA GLY A 25 11.40 -9.32 -11.39
C GLY A 25 12.52 -9.67 -10.42
N THR A 26 12.39 -10.74 -9.62
CA THR A 26 13.48 -11.20 -8.75
C THR A 26 14.67 -11.73 -9.54
N LEU A 27 14.43 -12.33 -10.70
CA LEU A 27 15.50 -12.87 -11.56
C LEU A 27 16.29 -11.77 -12.28
N VAL A 28 15.65 -10.62 -12.55
CA VAL A 28 16.24 -9.50 -13.31
C VAL A 28 16.64 -8.33 -12.40
N SER A 29 16.55 -8.51 -11.10
CA SER A 29 16.81 -7.45 -10.11
C SER A 29 18.19 -6.80 -10.24
N HIS A 30 19.19 -7.55 -10.68
CA HIS A 30 20.56 -7.07 -10.89
C HIS A 30 20.72 -6.14 -12.10
N ALA A 31 19.80 -6.19 -13.06
CA ALA A 31 19.87 -5.39 -14.30
C ALA A 31 19.28 -3.96 -14.13
N LEU A 32 18.45 -3.75 -13.11
CA LEU A 32 17.74 -2.48 -12.87
C LEU A 32 18.18 -1.81 -11.57
N VAL A 33 19.48 -1.82 -11.30
CA VAL A 33 20.05 -1.11 -10.14
C VAL A 33 20.24 0.37 -10.51
N MET A 34 19.39 1.22 -9.97
CA MET A 34 19.46 2.68 -10.12
C MET A 34 19.55 3.33 -8.74
N ASP A 35 20.10 4.55 -8.71
CA ASP A 35 20.15 5.33 -7.47
C ASP A 35 18.75 5.76 -7.00
N ALA A 36 18.64 6.06 -5.71
CA ALA A 36 17.36 6.44 -5.10
C ALA A 36 16.73 7.70 -5.72
N ARG A 37 17.59 8.62 -6.21
CA ARG A 37 17.12 9.86 -6.85
C ARG A 37 16.44 9.58 -8.19
N THR A 38 17.02 8.72 -9.00
CA THR A 38 16.45 8.31 -10.29
C THR A 38 15.11 7.59 -10.09
N TRP A 39 15.05 6.67 -9.12
CA TRP A 39 13.78 6.01 -8.75
C TRP A 39 12.72 7.01 -8.30
N SER A 40 13.09 7.97 -7.45
CA SER A 40 12.14 8.99 -6.97
C SER A 40 11.60 9.84 -8.12
N LEU A 41 12.44 10.24 -9.08
CA LEU A 41 12.01 11.00 -10.25
C LEU A 41 11.07 10.20 -11.15
N LEU A 42 11.36 8.91 -11.37
CA LEU A 42 10.49 8.03 -12.16
C LEU A 42 9.12 7.84 -11.49
N ILE A 43 9.10 7.67 -10.17
CA ILE A 43 7.87 7.54 -9.39
C ILE A 43 7.04 8.82 -9.47
N LEU A 44 7.66 9.99 -9.25
CA LEU A 44 6.97 11.27 -9.37
C LEU A 44 6.43 11.50 -10.78
N GLY A 45 7.20 11.17 -11.80
CA GLY A 45 6.74 11.23 -13.20
C GLY A 45 5.53 10.33 -13.46
N TYR A 46 5.56 9.11 -12.92
CA TYR A 46 4.43 8.18 -13.00
C TYR A 46 3.19 8.74 -12.27
N CYS A 47 3.34 9.25 -11.04
CA CYS A 47 2.23 9.85 -10.29
C CYS A 47 1.65 11.07 -11.02
N GLY A 48 2.50 11.90 -11.65
CA GLY A 48 2.08 13.01 -12.48
C GLY A 48 1.22 12.56 -13.68
N LEU A 49 1.67 11.53 -14.40
CA LEU A 49 0.90 10.92 -15.49
C LEU A 49 -0.42 10.32 -14.97
N GLY A 50 -0.37 9.60 -13.84
CA GLY A 50 -1.54 9.02 -13.18
C GLY A 50 -2.54 10.09 -12.74
N SER A 51 -2.08 11.25 -12.29
CA SER A 51 -2.94 12.37 -11.91
C SER A 51 -3.75 12.91 -13.08
N VAL A 52 -3.14 13.09 -14.24
CA VAL A 52 -3.79 13.64 -15.45
C VAL A 52 -4.62 12.60 -16.18
N ALA A 53 -4.18 11.34 -16.19
CA ALA A 53 -4.86 10.25 -16.88
C ALA A 53 -6.26 9.96 -16.30
N PRO A 54 -7.22 9.48 -17.12
CA PRO A 54 -8.52 9.05 -16.61
C PRO A 54 -8.37 7.87 -15.63
N MET A 55 -9.21 7.84 -14.57
CA MET A 55 -9.14 6.82 -13.51
C MET A 55 -9.24 5.38 -14.03
N TRP A 56 -10.05 5.14 -15.04
CA TRP A 56 -10.25 3.82 -15.63
C TRP A 56 -9.01 3.26 -16.36
N LEU A 57 -8.05 4.11 -16.72
CA LEU A 57 -6.88 3.70 -17.50
C LEU A 57 -5.77 3.13 -16.60
N LEU A 58 -5.44 3.81 -15.52
CA LEU A 58 -4.32 3.44 -14.64
C LEU A 58 -4.78 3.05 -13.23
N LEU A 59 -5.59 3.87 -12.59
CA LEU A 59 -5.93 3.72 -11.18
C LEU A 59 -6.78 2.47 -10.91
N GLN A 60 -7.85 2.27 -11.67
CA GLN A 60 -8.75 1.13 -11.47
C GLN A 60 -8.10 -0.23 -11.76
N PRO A 61 -7.43 -0.46 -12.90
CA PRO A 61 -6.77 -1.74 -13.15
C PRO A 61 -5.69 -2.06 -12.14
N ARG A 62 -4.89 -1.06 -11.77
CA ARG A 62 -3.82 -1.21 -10.80
C ARG A 62 -4.36 -1.51 -9.40
N GLY A 63 -5.32 -0.74 -8.91
CA GLY A 63 -5.94 -0.98 -7.61
C GLY A 63 -6.63 -2.35 -7.53
N TYR A 64 -7.26 -2.79 -8.62
CA TYR A 64 -7.86 -4.13 -8.72
C TYR A 64 -6.81 -5.25 -8.60
N LEU A 65 -5.72 -5.19 -9.36
CA LEU A 65 -4.64 -6.18 -9.30
C LEU A 65 -3.86 -6.10 -7.98
N GLY A 66 -3.59 -4.90 -7.48
CA GLY A 66 -2.96 -4.67 -6.19
C GLY A 66 -3.75 -5.25 -5.02
N GLY A 67 -5.09 -5.23 -5.12
CA GLY A 67 -5.98 -5.88 -4.15
C GLY A 67 -5.70 -7.38 -3.99
N PHE A 68 -5.48 -8.11 -5.09
CA PHE A 68 -5.13 -9.55 -5.02
C PHE A 68 -3.76 -9.78 -4.37
N VAL A 69 -2.78 -8.92 -4.65
CA VAL A 69 -1.47 -8.98 -3.98
C VAL A 69 -1.62 -8.76 -2.48
N LEU A 70 -2.42 -7.75 -2.09
CA LEU A 70 -2.70 -7.46 -0.69
C LEU A 70 -3.43 -8.61 0.01
N TYR A 71 -4.51 -9.14 -0.58
CA TYR A 71 -5.24 -10.26 0.00
C TYR A 71 -4.38 -11.51 0.15
N THR A 72 -3.49 -11.77 -0.80
CA THR A 72 -2.53 -12.89 -0.68
C THR A 72 -1.56 -12.66 0.46
N ALA A 73 -1.03 -11.45 0.62
CA ALA A 73 -0.15 -11.10 1.74
C ALA A 73 -0.88 -11.21 3.10
N LEU A 74 -2.15 -10.80 3.16
CA LEU A 74 -2.98 -10.93 4.36
C LEU A 74 -3.28 -12.39 4.70
N ALA A 75 -3.63 -13.20 3.70
CA ALA A 75 -3.85 -14.63 3.90
C ALA A 75 -2.56 -15.32 4.39
N ALA A 76 -1.42 -15.01 3.80
CA ALA A 76 -0.13 -15.49 4.26
C ALA A 76 0.19 -15.05 5.68
N GLY A 77 -0.09 -13.78 6.00
CA GLY A 77 0.07 -13.23 7.34
C GLY A 77 -0.79 -13.95 8.37
N LEU A 78 -2.08 -14.17 8.06
CA LEU A 78 -3.00 -14.90 8.94
C LEU A 78 -2.54 -16.34 9.18
N LEU A 79 -2.17 -17.05 8.12
CA LEU A 79 -1.65 -18.40 8.22
C LEU A 79 -0.33 -18.44 9.02
N GLY A 80 0.54 -17.45 8.80
CA GLY A 80 1.77 -17.28 9.55
C GLY A 80 1.55 -17.09 11.03
N VAL A 81 0.58 -16.27 11.41
CA VAL A 81 0.22 -16.04 12.81
C VAL A 81 -0.37 -17.28 13.45
N CYS A 82 -1.27 -17.99 12.75
CA CYS A 82 -1.97 -19.15 13.29
C CYS A 82 -1.09 -20.41 13.37
N PHE A 83 -0.21 -20.63 12.39
CA PHE A 83 0.52 -21.89 12.20
C PHE A 83 2.04 -21.74 12.25
N GLY A 84 2.57 -20.53 12.28
CA GLY A 84 4.00 -20.26 12.19
C GLY A 84 4.80 -20.58 13.45
N GLY A 85 4.16 -20.67 14.61
CA GLY A 85 4.84 -20.93 15.88
C GLY A 85 5.88 -19.88 16.27
N TYR A 86 5.73 -18.64 15.75
CA TYR A 86 6.66 -17.55 16.04
C TYR A 86 6.45 -17.01 17.46
N GLU A 87 7.56 -16.84 18.16
CA GLU A 87 7.54 -16.20 19.47
C GLU A 87 7.54 -14.68 19.34
N ILE A 88 6.84 -14.01 20.27
CA ILE A 88 6.86 -12.56 20.38
C ILE A 88 8.21 -12.13 20.96
N ALA A 89 9.03 -11.49 20.16
CA ALA A 89 10.37 -11.03 20.53
C ALA A 89 10.38 -9.63 21.17
N GLN A 90 9.24 -8.90 21.07
CA GLN A 90 9.12 -7.56 21.62
C GLN A 90 8.50 -7.56 23.00
N PRO A 91 8.96 -6.73 23.95
CA PRO A 91 8.34 -6.59 25.26
C PRO A 91 6.94 -5.97 25.14
N ALA A 92 6.00 -6.38 26.00
CA ALA A 92 4.63 -5.84 26.04
C ALA A 92 4.60 -4.34 26.31
N PHE A 93 5.54 -3.85 27.10
CA PHE A 93 5.75 -2.43 27.38
C PHE A 93 7.24 -2.13 27.48
N LYS A 94 7.68 -1.01 26.93
CA LYS A 94 9.07 -0.61 26.93
C LYS A 94 9.35 0.62 27.82
N THR A 95 8.68 1.73 27.53
CA THR A 95 8.92 3.00 28.23
C THR A 95 7.80 4.02 27.97
N TRP A 96 7.64 4.96 28.86
CA TRP A 96 6.80 6.15 28.64
C TRP A 96 7.56 7.26 27.93
N ASP A 97 8.87 7.27 28.03
CA ASP A 97 9.74 8.22 27.36
C ASP A 97 10.43 7.54 26.19
N THR A 98 10.14 8.00 24.98
CA THR A 98 10.70 7.45 23.75
C THR A 98 12.12 7.95 23.47
N GLY A 99 12.62 8.87 24.31
CA GLY A 99 13.93 9.48 24.13
C GLY A 99 14.05 10.39 22.91
N ALA A 100 14.91 11.34 22.94
CA ALA A 100 15.32 12.20 21.83
C ALA A 100 14.21 13.02 21.12
N SER A 101 13.81 12.69 19.91
CA SER A 101 13.07 13.61 19.04
C SER A 101 11.55 13.51 19.11
N THR A 102 11.02 12.43 19.63
CA THR A 102 9.57 12.13 19.63
C THR A 102 8.87 12.46 20.95
N GLY A 103 9.62 12.70 22.02
CA GLY A 103 9.07 13.07 23.32
C GLY A 103 8.35 11.92 24.02
N MET A 104 7.32 12.26 24.79
CA MET A 104 6.55 11.28 25.55
C MET A 104 5.68 10.39 24.65
N LEU A 105 5.59 9.12 24.99
CA LEU A 105 4.80 8.11 24.26
C LEU A 105 3.33 8.53 24.09
N PHE A 106 2.69 9.05 25.13
CA PHE A 106 1.25 9.28 25.12
C PHE A 106 0.78 10.28 24.07
N PRO A 107 1.32 11.50 23.92
CA PRO A 107 0.82 12.39 22.86
C PRO A 107 1.09 11.82 21.47
N PHE A 108 2.28 11.28 21.25
CA PHE A 108 2.70 10.76 19.95
C PHE A 108 1.90 9.52 19.53
N LEU A 109 1.74 8.55 20.44
CA LEU A 109 0.97 7.34 20.20
C LEU A 109 -0.50 7.66 19.91
N PHE A 110 -1.09 8.61 20.69
CA PHE A 110 -2.46 9.04 20.47
C PHE A 110 -2.66 9.63 19.08
N VAL A 111 -1.77 10.54 18.65
CA VAL A 111 -1.86 11.14 17.32
C VAL A 111 -1.72 10.10 16.22
N THR A 112 -0.82 9.12 16.38
CA THR A 112 -0.59 8.05 15.43
C THR A 112 -1.82 7.14 15.28
N ILE A 113 -2.44 6.76 16.41
CA ILE A 113 -3.66 5.94 16.41
C ILE A 113 -4.86 6.74 15.88
N ALA A 114 -4.98 8.02 16.26
CA ALA A 114 -6.06 8.88 15.78
C ALA A 114 -6.04 9.07 14.26
N CYS A 115 -4.85 9.06 13.64
CA CYS A 115 -4.72 9.11 12.19
C CYS A 115 -5.44 7.91 11.53
N GLY A 116 -5.31 6.71 12.07
CA GLY A 116 -6.04 5.54 11.58
C GLY A 116 -7.55 5.56 11.86
N ALA A 117 -7.95 6.11 13.01
CA ALA A 117 -9.34 6.14 13.44
C ALA A 117 -10.20 7.22 12.76
N CYS A 118 -9.65 8.40 12.52
CA CYS A 118 -10.35 9.56 11.98
C CYS A 118 -9.49 10.37 11.00
N SER A 119 -8.88 9.70 10.04
CA SER A 119 -8.02 10.32 9.05
C SER A 119 -8.77 11.29 8.15
N GLY A 120 -8.35 12.54 8.14
CA GLY A 120 -8.86 13.54 7.18
C GLY A 120 -8.54 13.18 5.73
N PHE A 121 -7.42 12.47 5.50
CA PHE A 121 -7.07 11.97 4.18
C PHE A 121 -8.09 10.96 3.66
N HIS A 122 -8.54 10.00 4.46
CA HIS A 122 -9.60 9.06 4.08
C HIS A 122 -10.91 9.78 3.73
N GLY A 123 -11.28 10.80 4.47
CA GLY A 123 -12.45 11.65 4.16
C GLY A 123 -12.32 12.35 2.81
N LEU A 124 -11.16 12.92 2.51
CA LEU A 124 -10.88 13.55 1.22
C LEU A 124 -10.89 12.53 0.06
N VAL A 125 -10.29 11.36 0.24
CA VAL A 125 -10.30 10.28 -0.78
C VAL A 125 -11.73 9.80 -1.03
N CYS A 126 -12.54 9.63 0.01
CA CYS A 126 -13.94 9.26 -0.13
C CYS A 126 -14.71 10.26 -1.00
N SER A 127 -14.55 11.55 -0.76
CA SER A 127 -15.24 12.60 -1.52
C SER A 127 -14.73 12.74 -2.95
N GLY A 128 -13.42 12.66 -3.15
CA GLY A 128 -12.77 12.92 -4.43
C GLY A 128 -12.69 11.74 -5.39
N THR A 129 -12.60 10.52 -4.88
CA THR A 129 -12.31 9.32 -5.67
C THR A 129 -13.35 8.22 -5.49
N THR A 130 -13.58 7.75 -4.26
CA THR A 130 -14.44 6.59 -3.99
C THR A 130 -15.89 6.88 -4.35
N SER A 131 -16.42 8.06 -3.99
CA SER A 131 -17.79 8.47 -4.31
C SER A 131 -18.09 8.48 -5.80
N LYS A 132 -17.07 8.70 -6.64
CA LYS A 132 -17.21 8.71 -8.11
C LYS A 132 -17.20 7.30 -8.72
N GLN A 133 -16.88 6.28 -7.96
CA GLN A 133 -16.79 4.89 -8.41
C GLN A 133 -17.96 4.03 -7.91
N ILE A 134 -18.64 4.44 -6.86
CA ILE A 134 -19.82 3.75 -6.32
C ILE A 134 -21.00 3.99 -7.23
N SER A 135 -21.66 2.91 -7.66
CA SER A 135 -22.81 2.96 -8.58
C SER A 135 -24.15 3.02 -7.85
N ARG A 136 -24.22 2.53 -6.62
CA ARG A 136 -25.45 2.47 -5.82
C ARG A 136 -25.18 2.95 -4.40
N GLU A 137 -26.08 3.73 -3.85
CA GLU A 137 -26.00 4.25 -2.49
C GLU A 137 -25.98 3.12 -1.43
N SER A 138 -26.70 2.01 -1.68
CA SER A 138 -26.69 0.82 -0.84
C SER A 138 -25.30 0.22 -0.64
N ASP A 139 -24.39 0.40 -1.61
CA ASP A 139 -23.05 -0.18 -1.57
C ASP A 139 -22.11 0.64 -0.68
N CYS A 140 -22.45 1.90 -0.37
CA CYS A 140 -21.63 2.78 0.48
C CYS A 140 -21.34 2.15 1.84
N ARG A 141 -22.32 1.49 2.45
CA ARG A 141 -22.14 0.81 3.74
C ARG A 141 -21.15 -0.34 3.65
N THR A 142 -21.30 -1.20 2.65
CA THR A 142 -20.42 -2.37 2.46
C THR A 142 -19.02 -1.94 2.11
N VAL A 143 -18.85 -0.96 1.24
CA VAL A 143 -17.54 -0.43 0.85
C VAL A 143 -16.86 0.26 2.03
N GLY A 144 -17.57 1.14 2.75
CA GLY A 144 -17.00 1.90 3.86
C GLY A 144 -16.58 1.00 5.03
N TYR A 145 -17.50 0.19 5.55
CA TYR A 145 -17.18 -0.70 6.67
C TYR A 145 -16.24 -1.84 6.27
N GLY A 146 -16.40 -2.40 5.06
CA GLY A 146 -15.54 -3.44 4.56
C GLY A 146 -14.08 -2.97 4.42
N ALA A 147 -13.87 -1.78 3.87
CA ALA A 147 -12.54 -1.18 3.76
C ALA A 147 -11.94 -0.90 5.13
N MET A 148 -12.71 -0.33 6.07
CA MET A 148 -12.27 -0.05 7.44
C MET A 148 -11.83 -1.33 8.17
N LEU A 149 -12.61 -2.40 8.09
CA LEU A 149 -12.26 -3.69 8.70
C LEU A 149 -11.05 -4.33 8.01
N GLY A 150 -10.96 -4.23 6.69
CA GLY A 150 -9.80 -4.68 5.92
C GLY A 150 -8.52 -3.95 6.33
N GLU A 151 -8.59 -2.63 6.49
CA GLU A 151 -7.46 -1.82 6.94
C GLU A 151 -7.02 -2.19 8.38
N ALA A 152 -7.97 -2.38 9.30
CA ALA A 152 -7.67 -2.84 10.63
C ALA A 152 -6.96 -4.20 10.64
N PHE A 153 -7.38 -5.11 9.76
CA PHE A 153 -6.74 -6.41 9.59
C PHE A 153 -5.32 -6.31 9.02
N VAL A 154 -5.10 -5.43 8.02
CA VAL A 154 -3.74 -5.11 7.52
C VAL A 154 -2.86 -4.60 8.65
N ALA A 155 -3.37 -3.69 9.48
CA ALA A 155 -2.62 -3.12 10.60
C ALA A 155 -2.24 -4.18 11.64
N LEU A 156 -3.15 -5.12 11.95
CA LEU A 156 -2.84 -6.24 12.86
C LEU A 156 -1.73 -7.14 12.31
N ILE A 157 -1.79 -7.51 11.04
CA ILE A 157 -0.73 -8.32 10.42
C ILE A 157 0.60 -7.54 10.39
N ALA A 158 0.58 -6.25 10.06
CA ALA A 158 1.78 -5.41 10.10
C ALA A 158 2.38 -5.32 11.51
N LEU A 159 1.54 -5.18 12.54
CA LEU A 159 2.00 -5.19 13.93
C LEU A 159 2.69 -6.52 14.27
N VAL A 160 2.11 -7.66 13.90
CA VAL A 160 2.71 -8.97 14.15
C VAL A 160 4.07 -9.11 13.44
N THR A 161 4.22 -8.59 12.22
CA THR A 161 5.53 -8.62 11.53
C THR A 161 6.63 -7.88 12.32
N VAL A 162 6.27 -6.83 13.05
CA VAL A 162 7.21 -6.12 13.94
C VAL A 162 7.46 -6.91 15.22
N MET A 163 6.41 -7.52 15.79
CA MET A 163 6.49 -8.22 17.08
C MET A 163 7.37 -9.46 17.05
N ILE A 164 7.49 -10.14 15.92
CA ILE A 164 8.33 -11.34 15.74
C ILE A 164 9.81 -11.02 15.49
N VAL A 165 10.17 -9.75 15.29
CA VAL A 165 11.55 -9.34 15.02
C VAL A 165 12.20 -8.84 16.31
N ALA A 166 13.43 -9.30 16.58
CA ALA A 166 14.19 -8.84 17.73
C ALA A 166 14.54 -7.34 17.61
N GLN A 167 14.59 -6.66 18.76
CA GLN A 167 14.82 -5.21 18.81
C GLN A 167 16.09 -4.74 18.08
N PRO A 168 17.26 -5.41 18.22
CA PRO A 168 18.47 -4.99 17.53
C PRO A 168 18.32 -5.00 16.00
N ASP A 169 17.51 -5.94 15.49
CA ASP A 169 17.29 -6.12 14.05
C ASP A 169 16.30 -5.10 13.45
N LEU A 170 15.59 -4.34 14.27
CA LEU A 170 14.67 -3.28 13.83
C LEU A 170 15.40 -1.95 13.60
N VAL A 171 16.51 -1.73 14.30
CA VAL A 171 17.22 -0.44 14.25
C VAL A 171 17.77 -0.17 12.86
N GLY A 172 17.40 0.97 12.28
CA GLY A 172 17.86 1.41 10.96
C GLY A 172 17.16 0.78 9.75
N LYS A 173 16.22 -0.15 9.96
CA LYS A 173 15.43 -0.71 8.87
C LYS A 173 14.22 0.16 8.54
N ALA A 174 13.97 0.36 7.24
CA ALA A 174 12.73 1.02 6.79
C ALA A 174 11.50 0.15 7.07
N PRO A 175 10.33 0.75 7.38
CA PRO A 175 9.10 0.01 7.71
C PRO A 175 8.69 -1.01 6.65
N GLY A 176 8.82 -0.66 5.36
CA GLY A 176 8.50 -1.56 4.25
C GLY A 176 9.40 -2.80 4.20
N ARG A 177 10.65 -2.68 4.64
CA ARG A 177 11.57 -3.82 4.73
C ARG A 177 11.18 -4.75 5.88
N ILE A 178 10.84 -4.20 7.05
CA ILE A 178 10.39 -4.98 8.21
C ILE A 178 9.12 -5.77 7.85
N TYR A 179 8.14 -5.08 7.23
CA TYR A 179 6.92 -5.73 6.75
C TYR A 179 7.22 -6.82 5.72
N GLY A 180 8.08 -6.52 4.72
CA GLY A 180 8.47 -7.48 3.69
C GLY A 180 9.16 -8.71 4.25
N GLU A 181 10.10 -8.55 5.18
CA GLU A 181 10.78 -9.65 5.87
C GLU A 181 9.79 -10.48 6.72
N GLY A 182 8.84 -9.84 7.41
CA GLY A 182 7.82 -10.52 8.21
C GLY A 182 6.85 -11.34 7.35
N ILE A 183 6.28 -10.74 6.32
CA ILE A 183 5.41 -11.45 5.37
C ILE A 183 6.19 -12.55 4.63
N GLY A 184 7.46 -12.28 4.30
CA GLY A 184 8.34 -13.28 3.70
C GLY A 184 8.49 -14.52 4.58
N ARG A 185 8.75 -14.34 5.89
CA ARG A 185 8.80 -15.46 6.84
C ARG A 185 7.47 -16.23 6.92
N PHE A 186 6.34 -15.55 6.89
CA PHE A 186 5.04 -16.21 6.88
C PHE A 186 4.79 -17.01 5.59
N LEU A 187 5.18 -16.46 4.45
CA LEU A 187 5.06 -17.13 3.15
C LEU A 187 5.95 -18.38 3.04
N THR A 188 7.12 -18.40 3.70
CA THR A 188 7.98 -19.59 3.65
C THR A 188 7.38 -20.83 4.32
N ILE A 189 6.35 -20.67 5.15
CA ILE A 189 5.58 -21.81 5.68
C ILE A 189 4.85 -22.55 4.55
N LEU A 190 4.40 -21.81 3.53
CA LEU A 190 3.67 -22.36 2.38
C LEU A 190 4.60 -22.76 1.23
N LEU A 191 5.61 -21.92 0.96
CA LEU A 191 6.48 -22.05 -0.22
C LEU A 191 7.78 -22.82 0.06
N GLY A 192 8.09 -23.05 1.33
CA GLY A 192 9.36 -23.61 1.77
C GLY A 192 10.46 -22.54 1.97
N PRO A 193 11.48 -22.86 2.77
CA PRO A 193 12.55 -21.92 3.15
C PRO A 193 13.43 -21.50 1.96
N GLU A 194 13.50 -22.29 0.91
CA GLU A 194 14.30 -22.03 -0.30
C GLU A 194 13.79 -20.79 -1.07
N GLN A 195 12.48 -20.45 -0.92
CA GLN A 195 11.85 -19.34 -1.59
C GLN A 195 11.84 -18.03 -0.78
N LEU A 196 12.70 -17.92 0.24
CA LEU A 196 12.73 -16.76 1.14
C LEU A 196 12.95 -15.43 0.37
N VAL A 197 13.84 -15.41 -0.62
CA VAL A 197 14.12 -14.19 -1.40
C VAL A 197 12.89 -13.73 -2.14
N PHE A 198 12.19 -14.63 -2.81
CA PHE A 198 10.93 -14.31 -3.47
C PHE A 198 9.85 -13.87 -2.48
N ALA A 199 9.71 -14.57 -1.37
CA ALA A 199 8.72 -14.29 -0.35
C ALA A 199 8.91 -12.90 0.28
N VAL A 200 10.15 -12.50 0.59
CA VAL A 200 10.49 -11.16 1.10
C VAL A 200 10.23 -10.09 0.04
N THR A 201 10.61 -10.34 -1.20
CA THR A 201 10.36 -9.42 -2.32
C THR A 201 8.87 -9.23 -2.54
N PHE A 202 8.09 -10.30 -2.48
CA PHE A 202 6.64 -10.25 -2.57
C PHE A 202 6.02 -9.41 -1.44
N GLY A 203 6.43 -9.60 -0.20
CA GLY A 203 5.98 -8.81 0.94
C GLY A 203 6.33 -7.32 0.80
N ALA A 204 7.54 -7.01 0.35
CA ALA A 204 7.97 -5.64 0.07
C ALA A 204 7.17 -5.03 -1.10
N MET A 205 6.85 -5.81 -2.13
CA MET A 205 6.01 -5.38 -3.25
C MET A 205 4.57 -5.10 -2.79
N ALA A 206 4.00 -5.92 -1.92
CA ALA A 206 2.67 -5.70 -1.37
C ALA A 206 2.61 -4.36 -0.61
N PHE A 207 3.61 -4.07 0.22
CA PHE A 207 3.74 -2.79 0.92
C PHE A 207 3.92 -1.62 -0.06
N SER A 208 4.79 -1.76 -1.05
CA SER A 208 5.04 -0.72 -2.06
C SER A 208 3.79 -0.42 -2.87
N THR A 209 3.01 -1.43 -3.25
CA THR A 209 1.74 -1.25 -3.98
C THR A 209 0.79 -0.37 -3.19
N PHE A 210 0.68 -0.58 -1.88
CA PHE A 210 -0.14 0.23 -0.99
C PHE A 210 0.33 1.69 -0.93
N VAL A 211 1.64 1.92 -0.80
CA VAL A 211 2.23 3.27 -0.79
C VAL A 211 1.99 3.99 -2.12
N PHE A 212 2.16 3.30 -3.23
CA PHE A 212 1.94 3.86 -4.57
C PHE A 212 0.48 4.24 -4.83
N ASP A 213 -0.47 3.45 -4.35
CA ASP A 213 -1.90 3.80 -4.46
C ASP A 213 -2.21 5.10 -3.72
N THR A 214 -1.61 5.26 -2.54
CA THR A 214 -1.75 6.49 -1.76
C THR A 214 -1.15 7.70 -2.50
N LEU A 215 0.05 7.57 -3.09
CA LEU A 215 0.71 8.63 -3.86
C LEU A 215 -0.11 9.06 -5.08
N ASP A 216 -0.63 8.12 -5.85
CA ASP A 216 -1.45 8.42 -7.04
C ASP A 216 -2.72 9.18 -6.68
N VAL A 217 -3.40 8.72 -5.62
CA VAL A 217 -4.64 9.37 -5.15
C VAL A 217 -4.34 10.74 -4.57
N THR A 218 -3.26 10.88 -3.79
CA THR A 218 -2.85 12.16 -3.19
C THR A 218 -2.53 13.21 -4.25
N THR A 219 -1.72 12.86 -5.25
CA THR A 219 -1.34 13.77 -6.35
C THR A 219 -2.58 14.22 -7.14
N ARG A 220 -3.50 13.31 -7.41
CA ARG A 220 -4.76 13.64 -8.08
C ARG A 220 -5.65 14.55 -7.24
N LEU A 221 -5.74 14.30 -5.95
CA LEU A 221 -6.53 15.07 -5.01
C LEU A 221 -5.97 16.49 -4.85
N GLY A 222 -4.65 16.60 -4.69
CA GLY A 222 -3.94 17.87 -4.66
C GLY A 222 -4.22 18.70 -5.92
N ARG A 223 -4.14 18.08 -7.10
CA ARG A 223 -4.53 18.73 -8.36
C ARG A 223 -5.96 19.27 -8.31
N TYR A 224 -6.93 18.48 -7.83
CA TYR A 224 -8.32 18.93 -7.75
C TYR A 224 -8.46 20.14 -6.82
N LEU A 225 -7.81 20.13 -5.67
CA LEU A 225 -7.80 21.26 -4.73
C LEU A 225 -7.20 22.52 -5.35
N VAL A 226 -6.05 22.40 -6.04
CA VAL A 226 -5.44 23.54 -6.74
C VAL A 226 -6.37 24.07 -7.83
N GLN A 227 -6.97 23.19 -8.63
CA GLN A 227 -7.90 23.59 -9.67
C GLN A 227 -9.15 24.29 -9.11
N GLU A 228 -9.66 23.85 -7.98
CA GLU A 228 -10.82 24.45 -7.31
C GLU A 228 -10.48 25.83 -6.75
N LEU A 229 -9.33 25.96 -6.08
CA LEU A 229 -8.86 27.21 -5.50
C LEU A 229 -8.53 28.28 -6.56
N THR A 230 -7.93 27.86 -7.68
CA THR A 230 -7.48 28.78 -8.73
C THR A 230 -8.53 29.03 -9.81
N GLY A 231 -9.56 28.17 -9.87
CA GLY A 231 -10.53 28.20 -10.97
C GLY A 231 -9.99 27.71 -12.30
N TRP A 232 -8.80 27.11 -12.34
CA TRP A 232 -8.18 26.62 -13.57
C TRP A 232 -8.93 25.43 -14.14
N LYS A 233 -9.40 25.55 -15.37
CA LYS A 233 -10.16 24.50 -16.06
C LYS A 233 -9.41 23.97 -17.27
N GLY A 234 -9.78 22.77 -17.71
CA GLY A 234 -9.22 22.15 -18.89
C GLY A 234 -7.87 21.46 -18.68
N PRO A 235 -7.25 20.97 -19.75
CA PRO A 235 -6.02 20.15 -19.68
C PRO A 235 -4.80 20.94 -19.17
N LEU A 236 -4.67 22.22 -19.49
CA LEU A 236 -3.61 23.07 -18.97
C LEU A 236 -3.75 23.28 -17.45
N GLY A 237 -4.97 23.53 -16.97
CA GLY A 237 -5.22 23.63 -15.53
C GLY A 237 -4.93 22.31 -14.79
N ALA A 238 -5.20 21.16 -15.42
CA ALA A 238 -4.85 19.86 -14.86
C ALA A 238 -3.32 19.66 -14.79
N LEU A 239 -2.59 20.04 -15.82
CA LEU A 239 -1.13 19.94 -15.85
C LEU A 239 -0.49 20.85 -14.79
N LEU A 240 -0.87 22.12 -14.76
CA LEU A 240 -0.34 23.09 -13.79
C LEU A 240 -0.71 22.71 -12.35
N GLY A 241 -1.95 22.27 -12.12
CA GLY A 241 -2.36 21.76 -10.83
C GLY A 241 -1.57 20.54 -10.37
N THR A 242 -1.21 19.64 -11.27
CA THR A 242 -0.35 18.47 -10.95
C THR A 242 1.09 18.87 -10.68
N LEU A 243 1.63 19.88 -11.38
CA LEU A 243 3.01 20.34 -11.18
C LEU A 243 3.18 21.11 -9.85
N LEU A 244 2.11 21.65 -9.29
CA LEU A 244 2.12 22.36 -8.02
C LEU A 244 1.87 21.43 -6.81
N THR A 245 1.52 20.19 -7.03
CA THR A 245 1.27 19.18 -5.98
C THR A 245 2.33 18.09 -5.97
#